data_85b091c16ecbfa193f5e46a58b8419f6
#
_entry.id   85b091c16ecbfa193f5e46a58b8419f6
#
_cell.length_a   1.000
_cell.length_b   1.000
_cell.length_c   1.000
_cell.angle_alpha   90.00
_cell.angle_beta   90.00
_cell.angle_gamma   90.00
#
_symmetry.space_group_name_H-M   'P 1'
#
loop_
_entity.id
_entity.type
_entity.pdbx_description
1 polymer ?
#
loop_
_entity_poly.entity_id
_entity_poly.type
_entity_poly.pdbx_seq_one_letter_code
_entity_poly.pdbx_strand_id
1 'polypeptide(L)'
;SANNNIPRIKGIIEKISDEENVSFTTKKIENTLHTQINFSGSNKNKVRIITKVFGTGAINVLVGTKSLLGEGWDSPNINSLILASFVGSFMLSNQMRGRAIRMYKNNPNKISNIWHLVTLEPDYMFEETNKKRLKSLIERDKTKIDSTDYETLVRRFDCFVGPSYEGDT
;
A
#
# COMPACT_ATOMS: atom_id res chain seq x y z
N SER A 1 -20.26 0.09 12.23
CA SER A 1 -20.27 -1.08 13.10
C SER A 1 -19.44 -2.20 12.49
N ALA A 2 -18.22 -2.36 13.01
CA ALA A 2 -17.24 -3.34 12.52
C ALA A 2 -17.66 -4.80 12.75
N ASN A 3 -18.57 -5.07 13.68
CA ASN A 3 -18.94 -6.43 14.08
C ASN A 3 -19.83 -7.20 13.08
N ASN A 4 -20.51 -6.54 12.17
CA ASN A 4 -21.41 -7.22 11.23
C ASN A 4 -20.71 -7.76 9.97
N ASN A 5 -19.45 -7.42 9.74
CA ASN A 5 -18.71 -7.84 8.55
C ASN A 5 -17.95 -9.18 8.73
N ILE A 6 -17.67 -9.60 9.94
CA ILE A 6 -16.87 -10.82 10.19
C ILE A 6 -17.55 -12.08 9.64
N PRO A 7 -18.85 -12.34 9.87
CA PRO A 7 -19.52 -13.52 9.30
C PRO A 7 -19.53 -13.51 7.77
N ARG A 8 -19.73 -12.34 7.17
CA ARG A 8 -19.72 -12.18 5.70
C ARG A 8 -18.34 -12.46 5.12
N ILE A 9 -17.30 -11.91 5.72
CA ILE A 9 -15.91 -12.13 5.29
C ILE A 9 -15.56 -13.61 5.43
N LYS A 10 -15.96 -14.25 6.54
CA LYS A 10 -15.73 -15.67 6.77
C LYS A 10 -16.38 -16.54 5.69
N GLY A 11 -17.63 -16.30 5.34
CA GLY A 11 -18.31 -17.02 4.27
C GLY A 11 -17.65 -16.86 2.89
N ILE A 12 -17.12 -15.66 2.59
CA ILE A 12 -16.36 -15.43 1.36
C ILE A 12 -15.04 -16.20 1.38
N ILE A 13 -14.34 -16.22 2.51
CA ILE A 13 -13.10 -16.97 2.68
C ILE A 13 -13.38 -18.46 2.53
N GLU A 14 -14.45 -19.00 3.14
CA GLU A 14 -14.85 -20.40 3.00
C GLU A 14 -15.04 -20.76 1.54
N LYS A 15 -15.86 -20.02 0.82
CA LYS A 15 -16.11 -20.27 -0.60
C LYS A 15 -14.83 -20.28 -1.44
N ILE A 16 -13.97 -19.26 -1.27
CA ILE A 16 -12.73 -19.15 -2.05
C ILE A 16 -11.74 -20.24 -1.64
N SER A 17 -11.69 -20.61 -0.36
CA SER A 17 -10.81 -21.67 0.14
C SER A 17 -11.21 -23.04 -0.40
N ASP A 18 -12.51 -23.31 -0.50
CA ASP A 18 -13.05 -24.54 -1.10
C ASP A 18 -12.71 -24.61 -2.60
N GLU A 19 -12.88 -23.50 -3.34
CA GLU A 19 -12.51 -23.41 -4.77
C GLU A 19 -11.00 -23.67 -4.99
N GLU A 20 -10.16 -23.29 -4.04
CA GLU A 20 -8.70 -23.42 -4.11
C GLU A 20 -8.17 -24.70 -3.43
N ASN A 21 -9.04 -25.55 -2.87
CA ASN A 21 -8.68 -26.74 -2.08
C ASN A 21 -7.70 -26.44 -0.94
N VAL A 22 -7.92 -25.35 -0.22
CA VAL A 22 -7.10 -24.90 0.91
C VAL A 22 -7.94 -24.83 2.16
N SER A 23 -7.61 -25.61 3.17
CA SER A 23 -8.27 -25.53 4.47
C SER A 23 -7.77 -24.33 5.27
N PHE A 24 -8.63 -23.79 6.14
CA PHE A 24 -8.25 -22.72 7.04
C PHE A 24 -8.89 -22.90 8.42
N THR A 25 -8.29 -22.30 9.42
CA THR A 25 -8.81 -22.23 10.78
C THR A 25 -8.84 -20.78 11.25
N THR A 26 -9.80 -20.44 12.09
CA THR A 26 -9.93 -19.12 12.67
C THR A 26 -9.78 -19.18 14.18
N LYS A 27 -9.01 -18.24 14.75
CA LYS A 27 -8.83 -18.07 16.19
C LYS A 27 -9.02 -16.62 16.54
N LYS A 28 -9.93 -16.33 17.48
CA LYS A 28 -10.09 -15.00 18.03
C LYS A 28 -8.90 -14.69 18.92
N ILE A 29 -8.29 -13.52 18.77
CA ILE A 29 -7.17 -13.07 19.61
C ILE A 29 -7.78 -12.43 20.86
N GLU A 30 -7.41 -12.96 22.02
CA GLU A 30 -7.90 -12.47 23.32
C GLU A 30 -7.60 -10.98 23.51
N ASN A 31 -8.53 -10.30 24.15
CA ASN A 31 -8.45 -8.85 24.44
C ASN A 31 -8.30 -7.94 23.19
N THR A 32 -8.65 -8.43 22.00
CA THR A 32 -8.63 -7.66 20.77
C THR A 32 -9.89 -7.89 19.94
N LEU A 33 -10.11 -7.00 18.96
CA LEU A 33 -11.14 -7.18 17.91
C LEU A 33 -10.63 -7.99 16.71
N HIS A 34 -9.42 -8.56 16.81
CA HIS A 34 -8.79 -9.25 15.70
C HIS A 34 -9.09 -10.74 15.70
N THR A 35 -9.20 -11.28 14.51
CA THR A 35 -9.32 -12.72 14.27
C THR A 35 -8.11 -13.19 13.46
N GLN A 36 -7.38 -14.14 13.99
CA GLN A 36 -6.30 -14.81 13.27
C GLN A 36 -6.89 -15.85 12.33
N ILE A 37 -6.43 -15.85 11.09
CA ILE A 37 -6.80 -16.85 10.08
C ILE A 37 -5.54 -17.58 9.65
N ASN A 38 -5.51 -18.88 9.84
CA ASN A 38 -4.41 -19.73 9.44
C ASN A 38 -4.86 -20.60 8.26
N PHE A 39 -4.21 -20.43 7.13
CA PHE A 39 -4.44 -21.26 5.93
C PHE A 39 -3.42 -22.40 5.89
N SER A 40 -3.86 -23.57 5.42
CA SER A 40 -2.96 -24.69 5.10
C SER A 40 -2.16 -24.40 3.82
N GLY A 41 -1.03 -25.08 3.69
CA GLY A 41 -0.21 -25.01 2.48
C GLY A 41 0.79 -23.85 2.42
N SER A 42 1.24 -23.53 1.22
CA SER A 42 2.32 -22.58 0.97
C SER A 42 1.86 -21.12 1.17
N ASN A 43 2.82 -20.23 1.43
CA ASN A 43 2.55 -18.79 1.49
C ASN A 43 1.96 -18.24 0.17
N LYS A 44 2.31 -18.84 -0.97
CA LYS A 44 1.75 -18.46 -2.27
C LYS A 44 0.24 -18.71 -2.33
N ASN A 45 -0.25 -19.82 -1.79
CA ASN A 45 -1.68 -20.11 -1.73
C ASN A 45 -2.40 -19.14 -0.80
N LYS A 46 -1.81 -18.82 0.35
CA LYS A 46 -2.37 -17.84 1.30
C LYS A 46 -2.54 -16.47 0.65
N VAL A 47 -1.51 -15.98 -0.02
CA VAL A 47 -1.55 -14.68 -0.72
C VAL A 47 -2.62 -14.70 -1.81
N ARG A 48 -2.73 -15.77 -2.58
CA ARG A 48 -3.74 -15.92 -3.62
C ARG A 48 -5.17 -15.83 -3.09
N ILE A 49 -5.48 -16.55 -1.99
CA ILE A 49 -6.80 -16.50 -1.36
C ILE A 49 -7.10 -15.10 -0.85
N ILE A 50 -6.17 -14.48 -0.10
CA ILE A 50 -6.35 -13.14 0.44
C ILE A 50 -6.57 -12.12 -0.69
N THR A 51 -5.84 -12.26 -1.79
CA THR A 51 -5.98 -11.39 -2.97
C THR A 51 -7.36 -11.54 -3.61
N LYS A 52 -7.88 -12.77 -3.72
CA LYS A 52 -9.23 -13.00 -4.23
C LYS A 52 -10.29 -12.38 -3.30
N VAL A 53 -10.15 -12.57 -1.98
CA VAL A 53 -11.05 -11.96 -0.98
C VAL A 53 -11.01 -10.44 -1.07
N PHE A 54 -9.82 -9.86 -1.21
CA PHE A 54 -9.65 -8.42 -1.43
C PHE A 54 -10.33 -7.97 -2.74
N GLY A 55 -10.19 -8.77 -3.81
CA GLY A 55 -10.83 -8.52 -5.10
C GLY A 55 -12.37 -8.49 -5.07
N THR A 56 -13.01 -9.17 -4.11
CA THR A 56 -14.46 -9.09 -3.91
C THR A 56 -14.95 -7.80 -3.26
N GLY A 57 -14.04 -6.97 -2.75
CA GLY A 57 -14.37 -5.78 -1.95
C GLY A 57 -14.82 -6.08 -0.51
N ALA A 58 -14.70 -7.33 -0.06
CA ALA A 58 -15.00 -7.71 1.32
C ALA A 58 -13.99 -7.14 2.31
N ILE A 59 -12.77 -6.89 1.83
CA ILE A 59 -11.69 -6.24 2.56
C ILE A 59 -11.30 -4.99 1.77
N ASN A 60 -11.29 -3.84 2.42
CA ASN A 60 -10.95 -2.56 1.79
C ASN A 60 -9.47 -2.18 1.96
N VAL A 61 -8.81 -2.71 2.97
CA VAL A 61 -7.41 -2.44 3.27
C VAL A 61 -6.67 -3.76 3.42
N LEU A 62 -5.56 -3.90 2.71
CA LEU A 62 -4.65 -5.02 2.82
C LEU A 62 -3.26 -4.50 3.21
N VAL A 63 -2.72 -5.01 4.30
CA VAL A 63 -1.38 -4.70 4.78
C VAL A 63 -0.51 -5.95 4.69
N GLY A 64 0.64 -5.83 4.11
CA GLY A 64 1.55 -6.96 3.96
C GLY A 64 3.00 -6.52 3.84
N THR A 65 3.89 -7.48 4.00
CA THR A 65 5.31 -7.25 3.80
C THR A 65 5.64 -7.15 2.31
N LYS A 66 6.73 -6.48 2.01
CA LYS A 66 7.31 -6.35 0.68
C LYS A 66 7.52 -7.71 -0.01
N SER A 67 7.92 -8.75 0.73
CA SER A 67 8.12 -10.09 0.18
C SER A 67 6.80 -10.79 -0.18
N LEU A 68 5.71 -10.49 0.50
CA LEU A 68 4.40 -11.09 0.23
C LEU A 68 3.63 -10.38 -0.87
N LEU A 69 3.66 -9.05 -0.86
CA LEU A 69 2.91 -8.22 -1.81
C LEU A 69 3.79 -7.62 -2.92
N GLY A 70 5.10 -7.85 -2.84
CA GLY A 70 6.08 -7.31 -3.79
C GLY A 70 6.18 -8.14 -5.05
N GLU A 71 6.57 -9.39 -5.00
CA GLU A 71 6.86 -10.21 -6.17
C GLU A 71 5.71 -11.17 -6.49
N GLY A 72 5.30 -11.21 -7.74
CA GLY A 72 4.25 -12.13 -8.21
C GLY A 72 2.82 -11.79 -7.74
N TRP A 73 2.61 -10.76 -6.92
CA TRP A 73 1.28 -10.35 -6.49
C TRP A 73 0.59 -9.49 -7.54
N ASP A 74 -0.65 -9.79 -7.86
CA ASP A 74 -1.45 -9.04 -8.84
C ASP A 74 -2.87 -8.80 -8.33
N SER A 75 -3.27 -7.54 -8.27
CA SER A 75 -4.60 -7.11 -7.86
C SER A 75 -4.98 -5.81 -8.58
N PRO A 76 -5.52 -5.90 -9.80
CA PRO A 76 -5.79 -4.73 -10.64
C PRO A 76 -6.87 -3.79 -10.07
N ASN A 77 -7.64 -4.23 -9.09
CA ASN A 77 -8.66 -3.44 -8.40
C ASN A 77 -8.11 -2.43 -7.39
N ILE A 78 -6.79 -2.44 -7.11
CA ILE A 78 -6.18 -1.47 -6.19
C ILE A 78 -6.31 -0.06 -6.77
N ASN A 79 -6.79 0.84 -5.93
CA ASN A 79 -6.88 2.28 -6.24
C ASN A 79 -5.99 3.15 -5.34
N SER A 80 -5.39 2.57 -4.31
CA SER A 80 -4.45 3.26 -3.44
C SER A 80 -3.34 2.33 -3.00
N LEU A 81 -2.10 2.76 -3.13
CA LEU A 81 -0.91 2.07 -2.68
C LEU A 81 -0.14 2.96 -1.70
N ILE A 82 0.12 2.46 -0.52
CA ILE A 82 0.93 3.15 0.49
C ILE A 82 2.22 2.36 0.69
N LEU A 83 3.34 2.95 0.32
CA LEU A 83 4.68 2.42 0.57
C LEU A 83 5.18 2.95 1.91
N ALA A 84 4.84 2.21 2.98
CA ALA A 84 5.11 2.61 4.36
C ALA A 84 6.55 2.32 4.82
N SER A 85 7.32 1.55 4.06
CA SER A 85 8.73 1.31 4.31
C SER A 85 9.57 1.75 3.13
N PHE A 86 10.78 2.19 3.44
CA PHE A 86 11.75 2.54 2.43
C PHE A 86 12.08 1.33 1.54
N VAL A 87 11.90 1.50 0.24
CA VAL A 87 12.23 0.48 -0.74
C VAL A 87 13.55 0.87 -1.40
N GLY A 88 14.67 0.25 -0.97
CA GLY A 88 16.02 0.54 -1.46
C GLY A 88 16.18 0.37 -2.98
N SER A 89 15.42 -0.52 -3.60
CA SER A 89 15.49 -0.80 -5.04
C SER A 89 14.50 0.04 -5.84
N PHE A 90 15.01 0.81 -6.79
CA PHE A 90 14.20 1.56 -7.77
C PHE A 90 13.29 0.64 -8.59
N MET A 91 13.84 -0.49 -9.08
CA MET A 91 13.08 -1.46 -9.86
C MET A 91 11.87 -2.00 -9.09
N LEU A 92 12.06 -2.38 -7.83
CA LEU A 92 10.98 -2.92 -7.01
C LEU A 92 9.91 -1.87 -6.70
N SER A 93 10.33 -0.64 -6.41
CA SER A 93 9.44 0.49 -6.23
C SER A 93 8.57 0.73 -7.48
N ASN A 94 9.17 0.68 -8.67
CA ASN A 94 8.45 0.83 -9.92
C ASN A 94 7.51 -0.35 -10.21
N GLN A 95 7.91 -1.57 -9.89
CA GLN A 95 7.04 -2.74 -10.01
C GLN A 95 5.80 -2.62 -9.13
N MET A 96 5.96 -2.16 -7.88
CA MET A 96 4.83 -1.97 -6.96
C MET A 96 3.91 -0.86 -7.45
N ARG A 97 4.44 0.26 -7.91
CA ARG A 97 3.65 1.34 -8.54
C ARG A 97 2.93 0.86 -9.78
N GLY A 98 3.62 0.14 -10.66
CA GLY A 98 3.05 -0.42 -11.88
C GLY A 98 1.83 -1.31 -11.64
N ARG A 99 1.75 -1.97 -10.49
CA ARG A 99 0.56 -2.76 -10.11
C ARG A 99 -0.63 -1.90 -9.73
N ALA A 100 -0.39 -0.81 -9.00
CA ALA A 100 -1.46 0.09 -8.61
C ALA A 100 -2.10 0.79 -9.82
N ILE A 101 -1.30 1.17 -10.82
CA ILE A 101 -1.78 1.89 -12.01
C ILE A 101 -2.36 0.97 -13.10
N ARG A 102 -2.36 -0.36 -12.91
CA ARG A 102 -2.96 -1.28 -13.89
C ARG A 102 -4.39 -0.94 -14.19
N MET A 103 -4.75 -1.03 -15.46
CA MET A 103 -6.13 -0.91 -15.88
C MET A 103 -6.98 -2.03 -15.26
N TYR A 104 -8.18 -1.67 -14.84
CA TYR A 104 -9.14 -2.61 -14.29
C TYR A 104 -10.36 -2.67 -15.20
N LYS A 105 -10.61 -3.82 -15.82
CA LYS A 105 -11.69 -3.97 -16.82
C LYS A 105 -13.07 -3.57 -16.28
N ASN A 106 -13.32 -3.81 -14.99
CA ASN A 106 -14.60 -3.49 -14.37
C ASN A 106 -14.73 -2.00 -13.99
N ASN A 107 -13.64 -1.23 -14.08
CA ASN A 107 -13.63 0.21 -13.86
C ASN A 107 -12.57 0.87 -14.76
N PRO A 108 -12.89 1.18 -16.01
CA PRO A 108 -11.94 1.78 -16.96
C PRO A 108 -11.49 3.20 -16.54
N ASN A 109 -12.29 3.88 -15.71
CA ASN A 109 -11.98 5.21 -15.18
C ASN A 109 -11.28 5.16 -13.80
N LYS A 110 -10.69 4.02 -13.46
CA LYS A 110 -9.97 3.87 -12.19
C LYS A 110 -8.82 4.87 -12.09
N ILE A 111 -8.82 5.65 -11.00
CA ILE A 111 -7.71 6.50 -10.60
C ILE A 111 -6.94 5.79 -9.50
N SER A 112 -5.62 5.89 -9.55
CA SER A 112 -4.74 5.25 -8.56
C SER A 112 -3.85 6.28 -7.87
N ASN A 113 -3.89 6.29 -6.54
CA ASN A 113 -3.05 7.13 -5.71
C ASN A 113 -1.88 6.32 -5.18
N ILE A 114 -0.68 6.86 -5.25
CA ILE A 114 0.53 6.23 -4.74
C ILE A 114 1.17 7.16 -3.73
N TRP A 115 1.31 6.66 -2.50
CA TRP A 115 1.86 7.38 -1.38
C TRP A 115 3.20 6.79 -0.98
N HIS A 116 4.22 7.63 -0.92
CA HIS A 116 5.52 7.27 -0.36
C HIS A 116 5.67 7.93 1.00
N LEU A 117 5.81 7.12 2.04
CA LEU A 117 6.08 7.63 3.38
C LEU A 117 7.59 7.76 3.57
N VAL A 118 8.00 8.87 4.16
CA VAL A 118 9.39 9.14 4.56
C VAL A 118 9.43 9.57 6.00
N THR A 119 10.49 9.21 6.70
CA THR A 119 10.74 9.67 8.06
C THR A 119 11.47 11.01 7.98
N LEU A 120 10.96 12.00 8.70
CA LEU A 120 11.62 13.28 8.91
C LEU A 120 12.04 13.41 10.36
N GLU A 121 13.10 14.15 10.64
CA GLU A 121 13.54 14.41 12.01
C GLU A 121 12.52 15.29 12.77
N PRO A 122 12.28 15.03 14.07
CA PRO A 122 11.25 15.74 14.84
C PRO A 122 11.45 17.25 14.92
N ASP A 123 12.69 17.73 14.93
CA ASP A 123 13.02 19.15 15.05
C ASP A 123 12.46 20.01 13.91
N TYR A 124 12.10 19.38 12.80
CA TYR A 124 11.47 20.08 11.68
C TYR A 124 9.95 20.21 11.83
N MET A 125 9.35 19.49 12.77
CA MET A 125 7.89 19.43 12.88
C MET A 125 7.28 20.39 13.90
N PHE A 126 8.06 20.92 14.88
CA PHE A 126 7.51 21.56 16.08
C PHE A 126 7.78 23.06 16.25
N GLU A 127 8.54 23.70 15.39
CA GLU A 127 8.68 25.15 15.45
C GLU A 127 7.58 25.88 14.67
N GLU A 128 7.01 26.91 15.25
CA GLU A 128 5.97 27.77 14.65
C GLU A 128 6.44 28.52 13.37
N THR A 129 7.73 28.56 13.15
CA THR A 129 8.39 28.99 11.91
C THR A 129 8.13 28.06 10.72
N ASN A 130 7.51 26.90 10.95
CA ASN A 130 7.38 25.82 9.96
C ASN A 130 6.38 26.09 8.84
N LYS A 131 5.49 27.07 8.95
CA LYS A 131 4.67 27.48 7.80
C LYS A 131 5.53 28.05 6.67
N LYS A 132 6.60 28.77 7.00
CA LYS A 132 7.59 29.26 6.02
C LYS A 132 8.47 28.14 5.49
N ARG A 133 8.84 27.15 6.37
CA ARG A 133 9.66 26.00 5.97
C ARG A 133 8.88 24.98 5.14
N LEU A 134 7.61 24.72 5.47
CA LEU A 134 6.76 23.86 4.63
C LEU A 134 6.62 24.47 3.23
N LYS A 135 6.55 25.78 3.14
CA LYS A 135 6.53 26.51 1.87
C LYS A 135 7.85 26.39 1.12
N SER A 136 9.01 26.46 1.81
CA SER A 136 10.33 26.23 1.21
C SER A 136 10.57 24.77 0.81
N LEU A 137 9.95 23.81 1.48
CA LEU A 137 9.94 22.40 1.08
C LEU A 137 9.16 22.21 -0.24
N ILE A 138 8.06 22.92 -0.39
CA ILE A 138 7.25 22.94 -1.60
C ILE A 138 7.97 23.74 -2.72
N GLU A 139 8.67 24.79 -2.37
CA GLU A 139 9.39 25.68 -3.29
C GLU A 139 10.82 25.20 -3.65
N ARG A 140 11.17 23.93 -3.38
CA ARG A 140 12.45 23.29 -3.74
C ARG A 140 13.70 23.95 -3.16
N ASP A 141 13.61 24.68 -2.10
CA ASP A 141 14.81 25.15 -1.42
C ASP A 141 15.51 23.96 -0.72
N LYS A 142 16.59 23.48 -1.34
CA LYS A 142 17.36 22.27 -0.97
C LYS A 142 18.08 22.40 0.38
N THR A 143 17.85 23.44 1.13
CA THR A 143 18.55 23.69 2.38
C THR A 143 17.85 23.01 3.56
N LYS A 144 18.42 21.88 3.97
CA LYS A 144 18.33 21.29 5.31
C LYS A 144 17.08 20.49 5.67
N ILE A 145 16.82 19.42 4.92
CA ILE A 145 16.13 18.26 5.48
C ILE A 145 17.18 17.17 5.65
N ASP A 146 17.67 16.99 6.86
CA ASP A 146 18.59 15.89 7.19
C ASP A 146 17.80 14.56 7.34
N SER A 147 17.24 14.09 6.26
CA SER A 147 16.64 12.76 6.18
C SER A 147 17.19 12.03 4.96
N THR A 148 17.97 10.99 5.19
CA THR A 148 18.51 10.13 4.13
C THR A 148 17.41 9.48 3.29
N ASP A 149 16.28 9.19 3.92
CA ASP A 149 15.10 8.63 3.25
C ASP A 149 14.48 9.64 2.28
N TYR A 150 14.33 10.89 2.72
CA TYR A 150 13.81 11.98 1.90
C TYR A 150 14.72 12.30 0.72
N GLU A 151 16.01 12.48 0.96
CA GLU A 151 16.99 12.73 -0.11
C GLU A 151 17.01 11.61 -1.15
N THR A 152 16.93 10.36 -0.70
CA THR A 152 16.89 9.23 -1.61
C THR A 152 15.58 9.19 -2.40
N LEU A 153 14.46 9.58 -1.79
CA LEU A 153 13.19 9.69 -2.49
C LEU A 153 13.24 10.78 -3.55
N VAL A 154 13.74 11.98 -3.21
CA VAL A 154 13.90 13.11 -4.15
C VAL A 154 14.74 12.69 -5.35
N ARG A 155 15.93 12.11 -5.14
CA ARG A 155 16.80 11.61 -6.23
C ARG A 155 16.10 10.60 -7.15
N ARG A 156 15.16 9.83 -6.62
CA ARG A 156 14.40 8.86 -7.43
C ARG A 156 13.32 9.52 -8.27
N PHE A 157 12.75 10.61 -7.75
CA PHE A 157 11.73 11.33 -8.48
C PHE A 157 12.31 12.32 -9.50
N ASP A 158 13.58 12.71 -9.39
CA ASP A 158 14.28 13.54 -10.38
C ASP A 158 14.29 12.92 -11.79
N CYS A 159 14.09 11.60 -11.90
CA CYS A 159 13.98 10.90 -13.17
C CYS A 159 12.57 10.91 -13.77
N PHE A 160 11.57 11.41 -13.05
CA PHE A 160 10.19 11.46 -13.53
C PHE A 160 9.84 12.88 -13.94
N VAL A 161 9.48 13.02 -15.21
CA VAL A 161 8.84 14.25 -15.70
C VAL A 161 7.38 14.20 -15.26
N GLY A 162 7.01 15.04 -14.31
CA GLY A 162 5.63 15.26 -13.91
C GLY A 162 5.03 16.46 -14.63
N PRO A 163 3.71 16.64 -14.61
CA PRO A 163 3.11 17.89 -15.05
C PRO A 163 3.71 19.05 -14.23
N SER A 164 4.14 20.09 -14.93
CA SER A 164 4.64 21.29 -14.27
C SER A 164 3.53 21.92 -13.44
N TYR A 165 3.91 22.59 -12.37
CA TYR A 165 2.95 23.31 -11.51
C TYR A 165 2.26 24.46 -12.28
N GLU A 166 2.87 24.90 -13.39
CA GLU A 166 2.37 25.96 -14.27
C GLU A 166 1.53 25.40 -15.45
N GLY A 167 1.34 24.08 -15.53
CA GLY A 167 0.52 23.44 -16.55
C GLY A 167 1.19 23.27 -17.90
N ASP A 168 2.48 23.62 -18.03
CA ASP A 168 3.28 23.37 -19.22
C ASP A 168 3.90 21.96 -19.15
N THR A 169 3.76 21.22 -20.23
CA THR A 169 4.36 19.88 -20.41
C THR A 169 5.73 20.00 -21.03
#